data_9ea9d4ab9185e6299c09fe1885197783
#
_entry.id   9ea9d4ab9185e6299c09fe1885197783
#
_cell.length_a   1.000
_cell.length_b   1.000
_cell.length_c   1.000
_cell.angle_alpha   90.00
_cell.angle_beta   90.00
_cell.angle_gamma   90.00
#
_symmetry.space_group_name_H-M   'P 1'
#
loop_
_entity.id
_entity.type
_entity.pdbx_description
1 polymer ?
#
loop_
_entity_poly.entity_id
_entity_poly.type
_entity_poly.pdbx_seq_one_letter_code
_entity_poly.pdbx_strand_id
1 'polypeptide(L)'
;DKIGLLLLVLWVGALQIMLDKGKELDWFASPVIQALAALAIVAFVFFLIWELTDAHPVVDLRLFKERNFTVGALTLAIAYGVFFGNVVLLPLWLQSTMGYTATYAGLITAPVGFLAILLTPIVGKLLATRDPRQLVTLAFLIFALVCFMRSGFNPQTDVRSLMTPTIIQGAAMAMFFVPLTSITLSGLEPGRIPAAS
;
A
#
# COMPACT_ATOMS: atom_id res chain seq x y z
N ASP A 1 4.90 23.93 8.18
CA ASP A 1 6.15 23.40 8.76
C ASP A 1 7.13 22.99 7.66
N LYS A 2 8.16 23.82 7.41
CA LYS A 2 9.18 23.56 6.40
C LYS A 2 10.23 22.56 6.88
N ILE A 3 10.48 22.52 8.19
CA ILE A 3 11.49 21.63 8.79
C ILE A 3 10.97 20.20 8.84
N GLY A 4 9.73 20.00 9.31
CA GLY A 4 9.08 18.69 9.29
C GLY A 4 8.98 18.12 7.88
N LEU A 5 8.59 18.93 6.89
CA LEU A 5 8.57 18.52 5.48
C LEU A 5 9.96 18.13 4.96
N LEU A 6 11.01 18.89 5.27
CA LEU A 6 12.37 18.57 4.88
C LEU A 6 12.82 17.24 5.49
N LEU A 7 12.59 17.05 6.79
CA LEU A 7 12.94 15.81 7.50
C LEU A 7 12.17 14.62 6.92
N LEU A 8 10.87 14.78 6.61
CA LEU A 8 10.05 13.76 5.97
C LEU A 8 10.66 13.34 4.62
N VAL A 9 10.98 14.31 3.75
CA VAL A 9 11.58 14.03 2.44
C VAL A 9 12.95 13.36 2.58
N LEU A 10 13.76 13.77 3.55
CA LEU A 10 15.10 13.20 3.76
C LEU A 10 15.02 11.73 4.21
N TRP A 11 14.24 11.40 5.25
CA TRP A 11 14.22 10.03 5.74
C TRP A 11 13.50 9.07 4.78
N VAL A 12 12.37 9.50 4.16
CA VAL A 12 11.67 8.68 3.17
C VAL A 12 12.52 8.49 1.92
N GLY A 13 13.14 9.57 1.42
CA GLY A 13 13.99 9.51 0.22
C GLY A 13 15.23 8.64 0.44
N ALA A 14 15.91 8.79 1.57
CA ALA A 14 17.07 7.96 1.90
C ALA A 14 16.67 6.47 2.05
N LEU A 15 15.57 6.18 2.73
CA LEU A 15 15.03 4.83 2.87
C LEU A 15 14.65 4.23 1.51
N GLN A 16 13.97 4.99 0.67
CA GLN A 16 13.54 4.54 -0.66
C GLN A 16 14.75 4.20 -1.54
N ILE A 17 15.73 5.09 -1.61
CA ILE A 17 16.94 4.85 -2.42
C ILE A 17 17.72 3.63 -1.87
N MET A 18 17.81 3.49 -0.54
CA MET A 18 18.44 2.33 0.10
C MET A 18 17.76 1.02 -0.30
N LEU A 19 16.42 0.99 -0.28
CA LEU A 19 15.66 -0.21 -0.64
C LEU A 19 15.75 -0.52 -2.14
N ASP A 20 15.68 0.49 -3.01
CA ASP A 20 15.75 0.31 -4.46
C ASP A 20 17.14 -0.17 -4.91
N LYS A 21 18.20 0.41 -4.35
CA LYS A 21 19.58 0.11 -4.72
C LYS A 21 20.24 -1.00 -3.91
N GLY A 22 19.58 -1.46 -2.85
CA GLY A 22 20.14 -2.44 -1.92
C GLY A 22 20.65 -3.70 -2.62
N LYS A 23 19.87 -4.29 -3.51
CA LYS A 23 20.24 -5.50 -4.25
C LYS A 23 21.40 -5.26 -5.23
N GLU A 24 21.45 -4.09 -5.89
CA GLU A 24 22.51 -3.75 -6.85
C GLU A 24 23.84 -3.46 -6.18
N LEU A 25 23.80 -3.00 -4.94
CA LEU A 25 24.96 -2.57 -4.16
C LEU A 25 25.35 -3.53 -3.02
N ASP A 26 24.88 -4.78 -3.06
CA ASP A 26 25.15 -5.81 -2.05
C ASP A 26 24.75 -5.41 -0.62
N TRP A 27 23.65 -4.66 -0.49
CA TRP A 27 23.06 -4.24 0.79
C TRP A 27 24.09 -3.61 1.74
N PHE A 28 24.12 -4.03 2.98
CA PHE A 28 25.00 -3.46 4.01
C PHE A 28 26.51 -3.77 3.83
N ALA A 29 26.91 -4.46 2.77
CA ALA A 29 28.31 -4.54 2.38
C ALA A 29 28.80 -3.22 1.73
N SER A 30 27.87 -2.42 1.20
CA SER A 30 28.17 -1.13 0.56
C SER A 30 28.21 0.02 1.56
N PRO A 31 29.27 0.85 1.59
CA PRO A 31 29.30 2.08 2.40
C PRO A 31 28.17 3.06 2.05
N VAL A 32 27.74 3.09 0.78
CA VAL A 32 26.63 3.96 0.33
C VAL A 32 25.33 3.55 0.99
N ILE A 33 25.01 2.25 1.03
CA ILE A 33 23.81 1.74 1.69
C ILE A 33 23.86 1.98 3.20
N GLN A 34 25.04 1.80 3.82
CA GLN A 34 25.21 2.12 5.25
C GLN A 34 24.98 3.61 5.53
N ALA A 35 25.50 4.51 4.68
CA ALA A 35 25.29 5.95 4.82
C ALA A 35 23.82 6.34 4.63
N LEU A 36 23.12 5.75 3.65
CA LEU A 36 21.68 5.97 3.43
C LEU A 36 20.85 5.46 4.60
N ALA A 37 21.20 4.30 5.16
CA ALA A 37 20.52 3.75 6.33
C ALA A 37 20.72 4.67 7.56
N ALA A 38 21.94 5.10 7.80
CA ALA A 38 22.25 6.05 8.89
C ALA A 38 21.49 7.37 8.71
N LEU A 39 21.49 7.94 7.50
CA LEU A 39 20.76 9.16 7.18
C LEU A 39 19.25 8.98 7.39
N ALA A 40 18.67 7.88 6.92
CA ALA A 40 17.24 7.58 7.10
C ALA A 40 16.88 7.48 8.58
N ILE A 41 17.67 6.75 9.38
CA ILE A 41 17.40 6.58 10.82
C ILE A 41 17.54 7.93 11.55
N VAL A 42 18.61 8.66 11.32
CA VAL A 42 18.85 9.95 11.98
C VAL A 42 17.76 10.96 11.63
N ALA A 43 17.45 11.11 10.32
CA ALA A 43 16.42 12.02 9.87
C ALA A 43 15.03 11.60 10.38
N PHE A 44 14.74 10.30 10.48
CA PHE A 44 13.48 9.79 11.06
C PHE A 44 13.36 10.12 12.55
N VAL A 45 14.42 9.93 13.33
CA VAL A 45 14.41 10.29 14.77
C VAL A 45 14.18 11.79 14.96
N PHE A 46 14.88 12.63 14.20
CA PHE A 46 14.66 14.08 14.25
C PHE A 46 13.26 14.46 13.78
N PHE A 47 12.72 13.80 12.76
CA PHE A 47 11.35 13.97 12.30
C PHE A 47 10.35 13.68 13.43
N LEU A 48 10.47 12.53 14.10
CA LEU A 48 9.58 12.19 15.22
C LEU A 48 9.64 13.22 16.34
N ILE A 49 10.84 13.65 16.73
CA ILE A 49 11.02 14.67 17.78
C ILE A 49 10.37 15.99 17.35
N TRP A 50 10.58 16.40 16.10
CA TRP A 50 10.03 17.65 15.58
C TRP A 50 8.50 17.62 15.53
N GLU A 51 7.91 16.60 14.92
CA GLU A 51 6.46 16.44 14.78
C GLU A 51 5.72 16.33 16.12
N LEU A 52 6.39 15.82 17.17
CA LEU A 52 5.82 15.75 18.51
C LEU A 52 5.92 17.08 19.28
N THR A 53 6.85 17.97 18.91
CA THR A 53 7.13 19.22 19.61
C THR A 53 6.57 20.46 18.92
N ASP A 54 6.42 20.43 17.59
CA ASP A 54 5.91 21.57 16.83
C ASP A 54 4.40 21.80 17.10
N ALA A 55 4.02 23.09 17.04
CA ALA A 55 2.62 23.51 17.20
C ALA A 55 1.76 23.25 15.94
N HIS A 56 2.39 23.19 14.76
CA HIS A 56 1.74 22.98 13.46
C HIS A 56 2.45 21.89 12.66
N PRO A 57 2.45 20.65 13.15
CA PRO A 57 3.19 19.56 12.50
C PRO A 57 2.63 19.24 11.11
N VAL A 58 3.50 18.74 10.21
CA VAL A 58 3.08 18.22 8.90
C VAL A 58 2.25 16.94 9.08
N VAL A 59 2.69 16.08 10.01
CA VAL A 59 2.00 14.83 10.36
C VAL A 59 1.64 14.87 11.84
N ASP A 60 0.37 15.04 12.17
CA ASP A 60 -0.04 15.03 13.57
C ASP A 60 0.02 13.62 14.18
N LEU A 61 1.19 13.26 14.71
CA LEU A 61 1.42 11.97 15.37
C LEU A 61 0.52 11.73 16.59
N ARG A 62 -0.09 12.80 17.15
CA ARG A 62 -1.02 12.68 18.29
C ARG A 62 -2.32 11.97 17.88
N LEU A 63 -2.63 11.92 16.57
CA LEU A 63 -3.77 11.16 16.03
C LEU A 63 -3.67 9.67 16.34
N PHE A 64 -2.46 9.14 16.48
CA PHE A 64 -2.27 7.74 16.87
C PHE A 64 -2.72 7.40 18.30
N LYS A 65 -3.12 8.40 19.12
CA LYS A 65 -3.82 8.16 20.38
C LYS A 65 -5.27 7.74 20.17
N GLU A 66 -5.87 8.11 19.04
CA GLU A 66 -7.23 7.73 18.67
C GLU A 66 -7.24 6.29 18.16
N ARG A 67 -7.92 5.39 18.87
CA ARG A 67 -7.95 3.96 18.56
C ARG A 67 -8.41 3.67 17.11
N ASN A 68 -9.47 4.36 16.67
CA ASN A 68 -10.01 4.15 15.33
C ASN A 68 -9.00 4.55 14.24
N PHE A 69 -8.31 5.68 14.45
CA PHE A 69 -7.27 6.15 13.54
C PHE A 69 -6.09 5.17 13.50
N THR A 70 -5.58 4.75 14.65
CA THR A 70 -4.43 3.84 14.74
C THR A 70 -4.71 2.50 14.08
N VAL A 71 -5.85 1.87 14.43
CA VAL A 71 -6.25 0.59 13.83
C VAL A 71 -6.48 0.75 12.34
N GLY A 72 -7.14 1.83 11.91
CA GLY A 72 -7.36 2.12 10.50
C GLY A 72 -6.05 2.33 9.73
N ALA A 73 -5.14 3.14 10.25
CA ALA A 73 -3.84 3.43 9.62
C ALA A 73 -2.97 2.17 9.51
N LEU A 74 -2.90 1.34 10.57
CA LEU A 74 -2.17 0.07 10.52
C LEU A 74 -2.80 -0.91 9.53
N THR A 75 -4.13 -0.99 9.51
CA THR A 75 -4.85 -1.84 8.55
C THR A 75 -4.59 -1.38 7.12
N LEU A 76 -4.62 -0.06 6.87
CA LEU A 76 -4.25 0.52 5.58
C LEU A 76 -2.81 0.17 5.19
N ALA A 77 -1.86 0.35 6.10
CA ALA A 77 -0.44 0.09 5.82
C ALA A 77 -0.21 -1.38 5.41
N ILE A 78 -0.77 -2.33 6.18
CA ILE A 78 -0.68 -3.77 5.87
C ILE A 78 -1.33 -4.07 4.52
N ALA A 79 -2.50 -3.54 4.30
CA ALA A 79 -3.27 -3.81 3.11
C ALA A 79 -2.65 -3.19 1.85
N TYR A 80 -2.12 -1.97 1.94
CA TYR A 80 -1.32 -1.38 0.87
C TYR A 80 -0.07 -2.22 0.59
N GLY A 81 0.62 -2.70 1.62
CA GLY A 81 1.77 -3.58 1.48
C GLY A 81 1.44 -4.86 0.71
N VAL A 82 0.36 -5.54 1.09
CA VAL A 82 -0.11 -6.76 0.38
C VAL A 82 -0.55 -6.43 -1.04
N PHE A 83 -1.30 -5.35 -1.24
CA PHE A 83 -1.79 -4.96 -2.56
C PHE A 83 -0.64 -4.60 -3.51
N PHE A 84 0.24 -3.67 -3.11
CA PHE A 84 1.36 -3.26 -3.95
C PHE A 84 2.39 -4.37 -4.13
N GLY A 85 2.60 -5.22 -3.12
CA GLY A 85 3.39 -6.44 -3.26
C GLY A 85 2.87 -7.32 -4.40
N ASN A 86 1.56 -7.56 -4.47
CA ASN A 86 0.96 -8.32 -5.56
C ASN A 86 1.06 -7.61 -6.92
N VAL A 87 0.88 -6.28 -6.95
CA VAL A 87 0.98 -5.48 -8.19
C VAL A 87 2.40 -5.52 -8.78
N VAL A 88 3.42 -5.56 -7.94
CA VAL A 88 4.83 -5.59 -8.38
C VAL A 88 5.32 -7.01 -8.60
N LEU A 89 5.04 -7.93 -7.67
CA LEU A 89 5.60 -9.28 -7.69
C LEU A 89 5.03 -10.13 -8.84
N LEU A 90 3.76 -9.99 -9.17
CA LEU A 90 3.16 -10.79 -10.24
C LEU A 90 3.77 -10.49 -11.61
N PRO A 91 3.84 -9.23 -12.10
CA PRO A 91 4.51 -8.94 -13.38
C PRO A 91 6.00 -9.30 -13.38
N LEU A 92 6.68 -9.11 -12.25
CA LEU A 92 8.09 -9.48 -12.12
C LEU A 92 8.28 -11.00 -12.24
N TRP A 93 7.46 -11.79 -11.59
CA TRP A 93 7.48 -13.24 -11.68
C TRP A 93 7.15 -13.74 -13.07
N LEU A 94 6.15 -13.16 -13.75
CA LEU A 94 5.81 -13.48 -15.14
C LEU A 94 6.98 -13.23 -16.08
N GLN A 95 7.72 -12.15 -15.89
CA GLN A 95 8.87 -11.81 -16.73
C GLN A 95 10.11 -12.66 -16.40
N SER A 96 10.45 -12.80 -15.11
CA SER A 96 11.69 -13.46 -14.68
C SER A 96 11.62 -14.98 -14.68
N THR A 97 10.44 -15.55 -14.41
CA THR A 97 10.28 -17.02 -14.26
C THR A 97 9.61 -17.66 -15.49
N MET A 98 8.58 -17.02 -16.02
CA MET A 98 7.86 -17.53 -17.18
C MET A 98 8.41 -17.01 -18.53
N GLY A 99 9.35 -16.05 -18.51
CA GLY A 99 9.97 -15.49 -19.71
C GLY A 99 9.01 -14.60 -20.54
N TYR A 100 7.91 -14.12 -19.96
CA TYR A 100 6.97 -13.27 -20.68
C TYR A 100 7.55 -11.88 -20.90
N THR A 101 7.20 -11.25 -22.03
CA THR A 101 7.54 -9.85 -22.28
C THR A 101 6.79 -8.93 -21.31
N ALA A 102 7.33 -7.74 -21.04
CA ALA A 102 6.67 -6.75 -20.20
C ALA A 102 5.24 -6.42 -20.68
N THR A 103 5.04 -6.33 -22.00
CA THR A 103 3.72 -6.08 -22.60
C THR A 103 2.75 -7.22 -22.28
N TYR A 104 3.17 -8.47 -22.42
CA TYR A 104 2.32 -9.61 -22.17
C TYR A 104 2.00 -9.78 -20.68
N ALA A 105 2.98 -9.57 -19.81
CA ALA A 105 2.76 -9.52 -18.36
C ALA A 105 1.78 -8.41 -17.98
N GLY A 106 1.87 -7.23 -18.61
CA GLY A 106 0.92 -6.13 -18.47
C GLY A 106 -0.50 -6.50 -18.88
N LEU A 107 -0.68 -7.19 -20.00
CA LEU A 107 -2.00 -7.66 -20.46
C LEU A 107 -2.64 -8.67 -19.50
N ILE A 108 -1.85 -9.54 -18.87
CA ILE A 108 -2.34 -10.52 -17.89
C ILE A 108 -2.78 -9.80 -16.60
N THR A 109 -2.13 -8.70 -16.23
CA THR A 109 -2.43 -7.95 -14.99
C THR A 109 -3.46 -6.83 -15.19
N ALA A 110 -3.66 -6.33 -16.40
CA ALA A 110 -4.61 -5.25 -16.72
C ALA A 110 -6.07 -5.50 -16.27
N PRO A 111 -6.62 -6.73 -16.28
CA PRO A 111 -8.00 -6.98 -15.86
C PRO A 111 -8.34 -6.56 -14.44
N VAL A 112 -7.34 -6.42 -13.56
CA VAL A 112 -7.52 -5.90 -12.20
C VAL A 112 -8.17 -4.51 -12.21
N GLY A 113 -7.63 -3.61 -13.01
CA GLY A 113 -8.13 -2.23 -13.10
C GLY A 113 -9.50 -2.14 -13.74
N PHE A 114 -9.74 -2.95 -14.77
CA PHE A 114 -11.03 -2.96 -15.47
C PHE A 114 -12.18 -3.34 -14.53
N LEU A 115 -12.05 -4.42 -13.77
CA LEU A 115 -13.11 -4.84 -12.85
C LEU A 115 -13.24 -3.86 -11.67
N ALA A 116 -12.15 -3.28 -11.19
CA ALA A 116 -12.20 -2.25 -10.15
C ALA A 116 -13.03 -1.03 -10.61
N ILE A 117 -12.81 -0.53 -11.82
CA ILE A 117 -13.56 0.60 -12.38
C ILE A 117 -15.05 0.26 -12.51
N LEU A 118 -15.38 -0.92 -13.01
CA LEU A 118 -16.79 -1.33 -13.17
C LEU A 118 -17.53 -1.46 -11.84
N LEU A 119 -16.86 -1.92 -10.79
CA LEU A 119 -17.46 -2.13 -9.48
C LEU A 119 -17.48 -0.89 -8.60
N THR A 120 -16.63 0.11 -8.85
CA THR A 120 -16.57 1.34 -8.04
C THR A 120 -17.92 2.03 -7.85
N PRO A 121 -18.78 2.25 -8.88
CA PRO A 121 -20.09 2.87 -8.68
C PRO A 121 -21.05 1.99 -7.86
N ILE A 122 -20.94 0.68 -7.95
CA ILE A 122 -21.75 -0.27 -7.16
C ILE A 122 -21.31 -0.19 -5.69
N VAL A 123 -20.01 -0.18 -5.43
CA VAL A 123 -19.46 -0.05 -4.08
C VAL A 123 -19.83 1.31 -3.46
N GLY A 124 -19.82 2.40 -4.26
CA GLY A 124 -20.26 3.71 -3.79
C GLY A 124 -21.72 3.72 -3.33
N LYS A 125 -22.62 3.03 -4.06
CA LYS A 125 -24.00 2.86 -3.64
C LYS A 125 -24.13 1.97 -2.40
N LEU A 126 -23.35 0.91 -2.30
CA LEU A 126 -23.31 0.04 -1.13
C LEU A 126 -22.88 0.77 0.14
N LEU A 127 -21.88 1.65 0.03
CA LEU A 127 -21.40 2.48 1.13
C LEU A 127 -22.47 3.41 1.72
N ALA A 128 -23.43 3.85 0.91
CA ALA A 128 -24.54 4.65 1.38
C ALA A 128 -25.57 3.86 2.21
N THR A 129 -25.60 2.52 2.10
CA THR A 129 -26.63 1.66 2.68
C THR A 129 -26.10 0.58 3.62
N ARG A 130 -24.81 0.27 3.55
CA ARG A 130 -24.16 -0.81 4.31
C ARG A 130 -23.01 -0.27 5.16
N ASP A 131 -22.72 -0.97 6.25
CA ASP A 131 -21.58 -0.65 7.10
C ASP A 131 -20.26 -0.81 6.30
N PRO A 132 -19.44 0.24 6.19
CA PRO A 132 -18.14 0.19 5.51
C PRO A 132 -17.24 -0.97 5.99
N ARG A 133 -17.35 -1.36 7.26
CA ARG A 133 -16.56 -2.47 7.85
C ARG A 133 -16.86 -3.80 7.18
N GLN A 134 -18.12 -4.05 6.78
CA GLN A 134 -18.50 -5.28 6.08
C GLN A 134 -17.84 -5.35 4.70
N LEU A 135 -17.79 -4.23 3.98
CA LEU A 135 -17.15 -4.14 2.67
C LEU A 135 -15.63 -4.37 2.76
N VAL A 136 -14.99 -3.76 3.76
CA VAL A 136 -13.55 -3.97 4.02
C VAL A 136 -13.27 -5.44 4.39
N THR A 137 -14.10 -6.04 5.24
CA THR A 137 -13.94 -7.45 5.61
C THR A 137 -14.06 -8.35 4.38
N LEU A 138 -15.06 -8.11 3.52
CA LEU A 138 -15.24 -8.85 2.28
C LEU A 138 -14.02 -8.66 1.33
N ALA A 139 -13.51 -7.43 1.23
CA ALA A 139 -12.31 -7.16 0.43
C ALA A 139 -11.10 -7.97 0.92
N PHE A 140 -10.86 -8.03 2.23
CA PHE A 140 -9.78 -8.85 2.80
C PHE A 140 -9.97 -10.35 2.55
N LEU A 141 -11.19 -10.85 2.64
CA LEU A 141 -11.49 -12.26 2.32
C LEU A 141 -11.21 -12.57 0.85
N ILE A 142 -11.58 -11.65 -0.05
CA ILE A 142 -11.26 -11.79 -1.49
C ILE A 142 -9.75 -11.72 -1.71
N PHE A 143 -9.01 -10.81 -1.05
CA PHE A 143 -7.56 -10.77 -1.13
C PHE A 143 -6.91 -12.05 -0.63
N ALA A 144 -7.38 -12.60 0.50
CA ALA A 144 -6.89 -13.87 1.02
C ALA A 144 -7.13 -15.02 0.03
N LEU A 145 -8.30 -15.08 -0.59
CA LEU A 145 -8.63 -16.04 -1.64
C LEU A 145 -7.68 -15.90 -2.84
N VAL A 146 -7.44 -14.67 -3.31
CA VAL A 146 -6.51 -14.40 -4.41
C VAL A 146 -5.09 -14.85 -4.08
N CYS A 147 -4.59 -14.54 -2.87
CA CYS A 147 -3.27 -15.01 -2.44
C CYS A 147 -3.21 -16.53 -2.37
N PHE A 148 -4.25 -17.18 -1.87
CA PHE A 148 -4.35 -18.64 -1.84
C PHE A 148 -4.35 -19.24 -3.25
N MET A 149 -5.12 -18.68 -4.20
CA MET A 149 -5.10 -19.14 -5.58
C MET A 149 -3.70 -19.01 -6.23
N ARG A 150 -2.99 -17.91 -5.92
CA ARG A 150 -1.62 -17.67 -6.43
C ARG A 150 -0.56 -18.55 -5.79
N SER A 151 -0.79 -19.08 -4.59
CA SER A 151 0.17 -20.00 -3.94
C SER A 151 0.40 -21.30 -4.72
N GLY A 152 -0.53 -21.68 -5.61
CA GLY A 152 -0.40 -22.82 -6.50
C GLY A 152 0.27 -22.52 -7.84
N PHE A 153 0.74 -21.29 -8.09
CA PHE A 153 1.36 -20.93 -9.37
C PHE A 153 2.73 -21.63 -9.54
N ASN A 154 2.97 -22.08 -10.75
CA ASN A 154 4.21 -22.69 -11.20
C ASN A 154 4.52 -22.27 -12.65
N PRO A 155 5.72 -22.52 -13.18
CA PRO A 155 6.10 -22.11 -14.53
C PRO A 155 5.24 -22.71 -15.66
N GLN A 156 4.45 -23.74 -15.40
CA GLN A 156 3.53 -24.37 -16.34
C GLN A 156 2.09 -23.88 -16.22
N THR A 157 1.82 -22.92 -15.30
CA THR A 157 0.47 -22.37 -15.10
C THR A 157 -0.03 -21.67 -16.37
N ASP A 158 -1.20 -22.06 -16.84
CA ASP A 158 -1.79 -21.47 -18.04
C ASP A 158 -2.31 -20.05 -17.80
N VAL A 159 -2.46 -19.28 -18.88
CA VAL A 159 -2.86 -17.86 -18.82
C VAL A 159 -4.23 -17.67 -18.16
N ARG A 160 -5.18 -18.59 -18.36
CA ARG A 160 -6.51 -18.49 -17.72
C ARG A 160 -6.41 -18.58 -16.22
N SER A 161 -5.60 -19.51 -15.70
CA SER A 161 -5.35 -19.65 -14.26
C SER A 161 -4.65 -18.44 -13.67
N LEU A 162 -3.78 -17.74 -14.44
CA LEU A 162 -3.16 -16.48 -14.02
C LEU A 162 -4.15 -15.31 -14.00
N MET A 163 -5.03 -15.23 -15.00
CA MET A 163 -5.98 -14.12 -15.12
C MET A 163 -7.14 -14.22 -14.12
N THR A 164 -7.59 -15.42 -13.77
CA THR A 164 -8.73 -15.61 -12.87
C THR A 164 -8.55 -14.90 -11.52
N PRO A 165 -7.47 -15.14 -10.73
CA PRO A 165 -7.27 -14.42 -9.47
C PRO A 165 -7.00 -12.93 -9.70
N THR A 166 -6.45 -12.54 -10.85
CA THR A 166 -6.22 -11.13 -11.20
C THR A 166 -7.53 -10.37 -11.40
N ILE A 167 -8.51 -10.98 -12.07
CA ILE A 167 -9.86 -10.42 -12.21
C ILE A 167 -10.54 -10.32 -10.83
N ILE A 168 -10.50 -11.38 -10.03
CA ILE A 168 -11.10 -11.41 -8.68
C ILE A 168 -10.47 -10.33 -7.79
N GLN A 169 -9.17 -10.08 -7.90
CA GLN A 169 -8.47 -9.01 -7.18
C GLN A 169 -9.04 -7.63 -7.48
N GLY A 170 -9.51 -7.37 -8.69
CA GLY A 170 -10.16 -6.11 -9.06
C GLY A 170 -11.42 -5.83 -8.23
N ALA A 171 -12.19 -6.86 -7.88
CA ALA A 171 -13.35 -6.71 -6.98
C ALA A 171 -12.91 -6.32 -5.56
N ALA A 172 -11.86 -6.97 -5.03
CA ALA A 172 -11.30 -6.61 -3.73
C ALA A 172 -10.80 -5.16 -3.72
N MET A 173 -10.11 -4.73 -4.78
CA MET A 173 -9.61 -3.37 -4.91
C MET A 173 -10.71 -2.32 -4.82
N ALA A 174 -11.83 -2.52 -5.53
CA ALA A 174 -12.98 -1.60 -5.49
C ALA A 174 -13.58 -1.49 -4.08
N MET A 175 -13.66 -2.60 -3.35
CA MET A 175 -14.27 -2.67 -2.01
C MET A 175 -13.31 -2.27 -0.88
N PHE A 176 -12.05 -1.99 -1.19
CA PHE A 176 -11.00 -1.81 -0.20
C PHE A 176 -10.70 -0.34 0.07
N PHE A 177 -10.24 0.40 -0.95
CA PHE A 177 -9.65 1.72 -0.73
C PHE A 177 -10.64 2.75 -0.17
N VAL A 178 -11.80 2.91 -0.78
CA VAL A 178 -12.76 3.95 -0.39
C VAL A 178 -13.39 3.67 0.99
N PRO A 179 -13.88 2.45 1.29
CA PRO A 179 -14.43 2.16 2.62
C PRO A 179 -13.39 2.27 3.73
N LEU A 180 -12.16 1.84 3.49
CA LEU A 180 -11.14 1.81 4.53
C LEU A 180 -10.66 3.21 4.89
N THR A 181 -10.44 4.10 3.92
CA THR A 181 -10.13 5.50 4.18
C THR A 181 -11.27 6.19 4.94
N SER A 182 -12.52 5.92 4.55
CA SER A 182 -13.70 6.45 5.26
C SER A 182 -13.73 6.01 6.73
N ILE A 183 -13.44 4.74 7.03
CA ILE A 183 -13.39 4.23 8.41
C ILE A 183 -12.24 4.87 9.20
N THR A 184 -11.06 4.97 8.58
CA THR A 184 -9.86 5.51 9.24
C THR A 184 -10.06 6.96 9.66
N LEU A 185 -10.71 7.75 8.81
CA LEU A 185 -10.99 9.16 9.07
C LEU A 185 -12.28 9.38 9.87
N SER A 186 -13.09 8.32 10.07
CA SER A 186 -14.32 8.43 10.86
C SER A 186 -14.01 8.71 12.32
N GLY A 187 -14.68 9.73 12.87
CA GLY A 187 -14.48 10.15 14.26
C GLY A 187 -13.44 11.25 14.47
N LEU A 188 -12.74 11.68 13.41
CA LEU A 188 -11.89 12.85 13.45
C LEU A 188 -12.70 14.14 13.25
N GLU A 189 -12.33 15.20 13.98
CA GLU A 189 -12.90 16.53 13.73
C GLU A 189 -12.57 16.98 12.29
N PRO A 190 -13.52 17.65 11.59
CA PRO A 190 -13.32 18.05 10.19
C PRO A 190 -12.04 18.85 9.93
N GLY A 191 -11.62 19.69 10.91
CA GLY A 191 -10.40 20.48 10.82
C GLY A 191 -9.10 19.67 10.90
N ARG A 192 -9.14 18.42 11.37
CA ARG A 192 -7.98 17.53 11.52
C ARG A 192 -7.83 16.52 10.37
N ILE A 193 -8.83 16.40 9.49
CA ILE A 193 -8.80 15.48 8.35
C ILE A 193 -7.63 15.78 7.39
N PRO A 194 -7.31 17.05 7.03
CA PRO A 194 -6.18 17.33 6.16
C PRO A 194 -4.81 16.90 6.70
N ALA A 195 -4.65 16.87 8.04
CA ALA A 195 -3.41 16.42 8.69
C ALA A 195 -3.36 14.89 8.86
N ALA A 196 -4.47 14.19 8.61
CA ALA A 196 -4.63 12.75 8.75
C ALA A 196 -4.68 12.00 7.41
N SER A 197 -4.84 12.72 6.31
CA SER A 197 -4.90 12.20 4.93
C SER A 197 -3.58 12.39 4.21
#